data_f0412108605959d4046508179bf59952
#
_entry.id   f0412108605959d4046508179bf59952
#
_cell.length_a   1.000
_cell.length_b   1.000
_cell.length_c   1.000
_cell.angle_alpha   90.00
_cell.angle_beta   90.00
_cell.angle_gamma   90.00
#
_symmetry.space_group_name_H-M   'P 1'
#
loop_
_entity.id
_entity.type
_entity.pdbx_description
1 polymer ?
#
loop_
_entity_poly.entity_id
_entity_poly.type
_entity_poly.pdbx_seq_one_letter_code
_entity_poly.pdbx_strand_id
1 'polypeptide(L)'
;PNPRTLEILKTFKSVTINTSFDGLEELNDYIRVGSDWNKCIEIFEKWIDLKNTYSKKFTVYISCTVTILNVNKLSKIFKFFSNYLHPNQIGINPTTYPIHLSIANLKKEDIKSSLEKAEQVLPNFQEINNSLDKRKLNYEEKLKLKEHLVSMKTLTGKTLQEVNPQMSEIVSRITMGF
;
A
#
# COMPACT_ATOMS: atom_id res chain seq x y z
N PRO A 1 17.99 8.85 -7.89
CA PRO A 1 19.06 8.41 -6.97
C PRO A 1 20.18 9.44 -6.89
N ASN A 2 20.85 9.51 -5.74
CA ASN A 2 22.02 10.36 -5.56
C ASN A 2 23.16 9.87 -6.47
N PRO A 3 23.89 10.73 -7.21
CA PRO A 3 24.97 10.33 -8.13
C PRO A 3 26.03 9.45 -7.47
N ARG A 4 26.46 9.79 -6.24
CA ARG A 4 27.44 9.00 -5.48
C ARG A 4 26.94 7.57 -5.17
N THR A 5 25.67 7.47 -4.76
CA THR A 5 25.02 6.17 -4.52
C THR A 5 24.98 5.35 -5.81
N LEU A 6 24.64 5.97 -6.93
CA LEU A 6 24.56 5.31 -8.22
C LEU A 6 25.94 4.76 -8.67
N GLU A 7 27.00 5.55 -8.50
CA GLU A 7 28.37 5.07 -8.82
C GLU A 7 28.75 3.84 -7.98
N ILE A 8 28.42 3.83 -6.69
CA ILE A 8 28.62 2.68 -5.82
C ILE A 8 27.81 1.48 -6.30
N LEU A 9 26.51 1.67 -6.60
CA LEU A 9 25.64 0.59 -7.06
C LEU A 9 26.12 -0.02 -8.39
N LYS A 10 26.75 0.76 -9.25
CA LYS A 10 27.32 0.28 -10.50
C LYS A 10 28.53 -0.67 -10.31
N THR A 11 29.17 -0.71 -9.14
CA THR A 11 30.26 -1.64 -8.87
C THR A 11 29.78 -3.07 -8.57
N PHE A 12 28.52 -3.25 -8.14
CA PHE A 12 27.98 -4.57 -7.81
C PHE A 12 27.63 -5.36 -9.07
N LYS A 13 27.67 -6.69 -8.98
CA LYS A 13 27.29 -7.61 -10.07
C LYS A 13 25.80 -7.53 -10.40
N SER A 14 24.96 -7.42 -9.37
CA SER A 14 23.51 -7.27 -9.47
C SER A 14 22.99 -6.36 -8.37
N VAL A 15 21.94 -5.61 -8.65
CA VAL A 15 21.31 -4.65 -7.72
C VAL A 15 19.79 -4.85 -7.77
N THR A 16 19.19 -5.09 -6.63
CA THR A 16 17.75 -5.14 -6.48
C THR A 16 17.29 -3.89 -5.73
N ILE A 17 16.39 -3.14 -6.33
CA ILE A 17 15.74 -1.97 -5.74
C ILE A 17 14.32 -2.38 -5.37
N ASN A 18 13.98 -2.29 -4.10
CA ASN A 18 12.62 -2.48 -3.63
C ASN A 18 12.06 -1.13 -3.17
N THR A 19 11.03 -0.66 -3.85
CA THR A 19 10.32 0.59 -3.54
C THR A 19 8.99 0.27 -2.86
N SER A 20 8.58 1.10 -1.92
CA SER A 20 7.35 0.86 -1.15
C SER A 20 6.32 1.92 -1.44
N PHE A 21 5.14 1.48 -1.91
CA PHE A 21 3.99 2.34 -2.16
C PHE A 21 2.72 1.67 -1.60
N ASP A 22 2.04 2.34 -0.67
CA ASP A 22 0.84 1.80 -0.01
C ASP A 22 -0.45 2.47 -0.51
N GLY A 23 -0.36 3.30 -1.54
CA GLY A 23 -1.44 4.02 -2.18
C GLY A 23 -1.00 4.67 -3.47
N LEU A 24 -1.88 5.46 -4.05
CA LEU A 24 -1.59 6.40 -5.13
C LEU A 24 -1.85 7.81 -4.60
N GLU A 25 -1.04 8.77 -5.07
CA GLU A 25 -1.24 10.19 -4.77
C GLU A 25 -1.41 10.46 -3.27
N GLU A 26 -2.40 11.24 -2.91
CA GLU A 26 -2.70 11.64 -1.52
C GLU A 26 -2.89 10.46 -0.56
N LEU A 27 -3.42 9.33 -1.03
CA LEU A 27 -3.57 8.15 -0.18
C LEU A 27 -2.21 7.58 0.21
N ASN A 28 -1.24 7.59 -0.70
CA ASN A 28 0.13 7.16 -0.37
C ASN A 28 0.74 8.07 0.69
N ASP A 29 0.64 9.38 0.51
CA ASP A 29 1.21 10.38 1.42
C ASP A 29 0.51 10.36 2.78
N TYR A 30 -0.79 10.08 2.81
CA TYR A 30 -1.53 9.86 4.04
C TYR A 30 -1.02 8.63 4.80
N ILE A 31 -0.88 7.48 4.16
CA ILE A 31 -0.46 6.23 4.83
C ILE A 31 1.03 6.29 5.20
N ARG A 32 1.86 6.84 4.35
CA ARG A 32 3.32 6.96 4.51
C ARG A 32 3.68 8.39 4.92
N VAL A 33 3.40 8.71 6.18
CA VAL A 33 3.65 10.04 6.75
C VAL A 33 5.05 10.56 6.42
N GLY A 34 5.12 11.78 5.87
CA GLY A 34 6.37 12.41 5.44
C GLY A 34 6.79 12.06 4.00
N SER A 35 6.03 11.22 3.29
CA SER A 35 6.22 11.05 1.85
C SER A 35 5.63 12.24 1.08
N ASP A 36 6.14 12.39 -0.15
CA ASP A 36 5.64 13.32 -1.15
C ASP A 36 5.52 12.50 -2.44
N TRP A 37 4.29 12.22 -2.85
CA TRP A 37 4.00 11.37 -4.00
C TRP A 37 4.77 11.77 -5.25
N ASN A 38 4.81 13.07 -5.57
CA ASN A 38 5.44 13.55 -6.79
C ASN A 38 6.95 13.27 -6.77
N LYS A 39 7.61 13.47 -5.63
CA LYS A 39 9.03 13.14 -5.47
C LYS A 39 9.28 11.64 -5.47
N CYS A 40 8.41 10.86 -4.83
CA CYS A 40 8.54 9.41 -4.79
C CYS A 40 8.41 8.79 -6.17
N ILE A 41 7.42 9.24 -6.98
CA ILE A 41 7.22 8.72 -8.34
C ILE A 41 8.34 9.16 -9.28
N GLU A 42 8.83 10.40 -9.17
CA GLU A 42 9.99 10.87 -9.92
C GLU A 42 11.25 10.02 -9.66
N ILE A 43 11.50 9.68 -8.39
CA ILE A 43 12.63 8.82 -8.02
C ILE A 43 12.40 7.39 -8.52
N PHE A 44 11.18 6.87 -8.43
CA PHE A 44 10.81 5.56 -8.94
C PHE A 44 11.04 5.46 -10.45
N GLU A 45 10.61 6.45 -11.22
CA GLU A 45 10.81 6.50 -12.67
C GLU A 45 12.29 6.52 -13.04
N LYS A 46 13.15 7.22 -12.29
CA LYS A 46 14.60 7.15 -12.47
C LYS A 46 15.17 5.73 -12.22
N TRP A 47 14.60 4.97 -11.30
CA TRP A 47 14.98 3.57 -11.10
C TRP A 47 14.50 2.68 -12.26
N ILE A 48 13.32 2.97 -12.83
CA ILE A 48 12.83 2.26 -14.02
C ILE A 48 13.73 2.52 -15.22
N ASP A 49 14.16 3.75 -15.43
CA ASP A 49 15.10 4.12 -16.51
C ASP A 49 16.44 3.38 -16.36
N LEU A 50 16.96 3.29 -15.13
CA LEU A 50 18.18 2.54 -14.85
C LEU A 50 18.01 1.03 -15.11
N LYS A 51 16.87 0.46 -14.69
CA LYS A 51 16.52 -0.94 -14.99
C LYS A 51 16.46 -1.16 -16.51
N ASN A 52 15.85 -0.26 -17.27
CA ASN A 52 15.72 -0.38 -18.72
C ASN A 52 17.09 -0.26 -19.42
N THR A 53 17.93 0.65 -18.93
CA THR A 53 19.28 0.85 -19.49
C THR A 53 20.25 -0.28 -19.15
N TYR A 54 20.14 -0.84 -17.94
CA TYR A 54 21.05 -1.87 -17.41
C TYR A 54 20.28 -3.12 -16.94
N SER A 55 19.45 -3.68 -17.82
CA SER A 55 18.47 -4.74 -17.48
C SER A 55 19.04 -6.01 -16.88
N LYS A 56 20.31 -6.35 -17.20
CA LYS A 56 21.02 -7.51 -16.62
C LYS A 56 21.54 -7.23 -15.21
N LYS A 57 21.55 -5.98 -14.77
CA LYS A 57 22.15 -5.55 -13.51
C LYS A 57 21.15 -5.05 -12.50
N PHE A 58 20.19 -4.23 -12.93
CA PHE A 58 19.21 -3.62 -12.06
C PHE A 58 17.84 -4.31 -12.20
N THR A 59 17.28 -4.70 -11.07
CA THR A 59 15.90 -5.17 -10.97
C THR A 59 15.15 -4.26 -10.01
N VAL A 60 13.94 -3.86 -10.39
CA VAL A 60 13.08 -3.00 -9.56
C VAL A 60 11.83 -3.78 -9.16
N TYR A 61 11.47 -3.72 -7.89
CA TYR A 61 10.26 -4.28 -7.32
C TYR A 61 9.47 -3.19 -6.59
N ILE A 62 8.17 -3.41 -6.47
CA ILE A 62 7.30 -2.67 -5.57
C ILE A 62 6.81 -3.60 -4.46
N SER A 63 6.77 -3.07 -3.24
CA SER A 63 6.10 -3.67 -2.10
C SER A 63 4.97 -2.75 -1.64
N CYS A 64 3.75 -3.27 -1.63
CA CYS A 64 2.57 -2.61 -1.09
C CYS A 64 2.09 -3.35 0.16
N THR A 65 2.09 -2.68 1.30
CA THR A 65 1.51 -3.21 2.54
C THR A 65 0.01 -2.98 2.53
N VAL A 66 -0.76 -4.06 2.59
CA VAL A 66 -2.23 -3.99 2.59
C VAL A 66 -2.77 -3.90 3.99
N THR A 67 -3.48 -2.83 4.25
CA THR A 67 -4.15 -2.52 5.51
C THR A 67 -5.63 -2.22 5.28
N ILE A 68 -6.38 -2.02 6.36
CA ILE A 68 -7.76 -1.52 6.27
C ILE A 68 -7.87 -0.13 5.63
N LEU A 69 -6.75 0.61 5.46
CA LEU A 69 -6.77 1.96 4.90
C LEU A 69 -6.75 1.96 3.36
N ASN A 70 -6.24 0.89 2.73
CA ASN A 70 -5.98 0.86 1.27
C ASN A 70 -6.52 -0.37 0.53
N VAL A 71 -7.03 -1.38 1.21
CA VAL A 71 -7.45 -2.66 0.59
C VAL A 71 -8.47 -2.47 -0.55
N ASN A 72 -9.33 -1.46 -0.48
CA ASN A 72 -10.31 -1.13 -1.52
C ASN A 72 -9.69 -0.46 -2.78
N LYS A 73 -8.40 -0.11 -2.74
CA LYS A 73 -7.69 0.55 -3.85
C LYS A 73 -6.68 -0.37 -4.57
N LEU A 74 -6.56 -1.62 -4.16
CA LEU A 74 -5.53 -2.56 -4.67
C LEU A 74 -5.55 -2.71 -6.19
N SER A 75 -6.73 -2.82 -6.81
CA SER A 75 -6.83 -2.92 -8.27
C SER A 75 -6.28 -1.69 -8.98
N LYS A 76 -6.46 -0.49 -8.40
CA LYS A 76 -5.93 0.75 -8.97
C LYS A 76 -4.42 0.84 -8.80
N ILE A 77 -3.93 0.51 -7.60
CA ILE A 77 -2.49 0.50 -7.29
C ILE A 77 -1.78 -0.47 -8.24
N PHE A 78 -2.28 -1.71 -8.34
CA PHE A 78 -1.68 -2.72 -9.19
C PHE A 78 -1.67 -2.32 -10.67
N LYS A 79 -2.80 -1.85 -11.20
CA LYS A 79 -2.90 -1.38 -12.60
C LYS A 79 -1.94 -0.23 -12.89
N PHE A 80 -1.80 0.72 -11.97
CA PHE A 80 -0.88 1.84 -12.15
C PHE A 80 0.56 1.35 -12.33
N PHE A 81 1.04 0.51 -11.42
CA PHE A 81 2.41 0.02 -11.46
C PHE A 81 2.67 -1.05 -12.53
N SER A 82 1.63 -1.72 -13.02
CA SER A 82 1.73 -2.64 -14.17
C SER A 82 2.09 -1.95 -15.47
N ASN A 83 1.98 -0.62 -15.55
CA ASN A 83 2.51 0.16 -16.68
C ASN A 83 4.05 0.24 -16.69
N TYR A 84 4.70 -0.02 -15.58
CA TYR A 84 6.15 0.09 -15.39
C TYR A 84 6.84 -1.26 -15.17
N LEU A 85 6.14 -2.21 -14.56
CA LEU A 85 6.70 -3.46 -14.05
C LEU A 85 5.85 -4.67 -14.46
N HIS A 86 6.53 -5.82 -14.61
CA HIS A 86 5.82 -7.08 -14.76
C HIS A 86 5.05 -7.43 -13.46
N PRO A 87 3.86 -8.06 -13.54
CA PRO A 87 3.06 -8.44 -12.37
C PRO A 87 3.82 -9.09 -11.21
N ASN A 88 4.77 -9.96 -11.51
CA ASN A 88 5.59 -10.65 -10.50
C ASN A 88 6.60 -9.73 -9.77
N GLN A 89 6.73 -8.48 -10.19
CA GLN A 89 7.56 -7.47 -9.55
C GLN A 89 6.76 -6.53 -8.64
N ILE A 90 5.44 -6.76 -8.51
CA ILE A 90 4.52 -5.96 -7.68
C ILE A 90 4.02 -6.86 -6.55
N GLY A 91 4.68 -6.77 -5.40
CA GLY A 91 4.30 -7.49 -4.18
C GLY A 91 3.15 -6.79 -3.46
N ILE A 92 2.11 -7.54 -3.20
CA ILE A 92 0.93 -7.11 -2.43
C ILE A 92 0.89 -7.96 -1.15
N ASN A 93 1.15 -7.33 0.01
CA ASN A 93 1.43 -8.03 1.26
C ASN A 93 0.40 -7.63 2.34
N PRO A 94 -0.56 -8.52 2.69
CA PRO A 94 -1.50 -8.24 3.78
C PRO A 94 -0.76 -8.11 5.11
N THR A 95 -1.02 -7.03 5.86
CA THR A 95 -0.43 -6.88 7.18
C THR A 95 -1.19 -7.68 8.23
N THR A 96 -0.44 -8.32 9.13
CA THR A 96 -0.97 -8.96 10.33
C THR A 96 -0.73 -8.10 11.57
N TYR A 97 0.22 -7.18 11.53
CA TYR A 97 0.59 -6.27 12.60
C TYR A 97 0.91 -4.87 12.06
N PRO A 98 0.46 -3.80 12.75
CA PRO A 98 -0.33 -3.81 13.99
C PRO A 98 -1.77 -4.29 13.74
N ILE A 99 -2.30 -5.05 14.70
CA ILE A 99 -3.56 -5.77 14.58
C ILE A 99 -4.74 -4.87 14.18
N HIS A 100 -4.82 -3.67 14.71
CA HIS A 100 -5.89 -2.71 14.41
C HIS A 100 -5.89 -2.20 12.95
N LEU A 101 -4.79 -2.38 12.22
CA LEU A 101 -4.70 -2.07 10.78
C LEU A 101 -4.86 -3.29 9.88
N SER A 102 -4.91 -4.50 10.44
CA SER A 102 -5.03 -5.73 9.65
C SER A 102 -6.38 -5.83 8.93
N ILE A 103 -6.36 -6.25 7.68
CA ILE A 103 -7.56 -6.53 6.89
C ILE A 103 -8.37 -7.72 7.43
N ALA A 104 -7.80 -8.53 8.34
CA ALA A 104 -8.50 -9.59 9.04
C ALA A 104 -9.74 -9.10 9.82
N ASN A 105 -9.79 -7.80 10.13
CA ASN A 105 -10.89 -7.14 10.83
C ASN A 105 -12.04 -6.68 9.91
N LEU A 106 -11.88 -6.81 8.58
CA LEU A 106 -12.89 -6.39 7.60
C LEU A 106 -13.77 -7.57 7.19
N LYS A 107 -15.04 -7.31 6.99
CA LYS A 107 -15.95 -8.26 6.35
C LYS A 107 -15.82 -8.13 4.83
N LYS A 108 -15.84 -9.27 4.13
CA LYS A 108 -15.79 -9.31 2.66
C LYS A 108 -16.92 -8.52 2.02
N GLU A 109 -18.10 -8.56 2.62
CA GLU A 109 -19.30 -7.87 2.13
C GLU A 109 -19.10 -6.35 2.09
N ASP A 110 -18.37 -5.78 3.07
CA ASP A 110 -18.13 -4.34 3.15
C ASP A 110 -17.29 -3.80 1.97
N ILE A 111 -16.45 -4.66 1.35
CA ILE A 111 -15.54 -4.29 0.26
C ILE A 111 -15.73 -5.17 -0.99
N LYS A 112 -16.85 -5.87 -1.11
CA LYS A 112 -17.12 -6.86 -2.18
C LYS A 112 -16.78 -6.34 -3.58
N SER A 113 -17.32 -5.19 -3.97
CA SER A 113 -17.05 -4.60 -5.31
C SER A 113 -15.57 -4.29 -5.55
N SER A 114 -14.82 -3.95 -4.49
CA SER A 114 -13.37 -3.71 -4.60
C SER A 114 -12.59 -5.02 -4.73
N LEU A 115 -13.05 -6.09 -4.04
CA LEU A 115 -12.47 -7.43 -4.16
C LEU A 115 -12.68 -8.00 -5.57
N GLU A 116 -13.87 -7.90 -6.13
CA GLU A 116 -14.17 -8.35 -7.49
C GLU A 116 -13.25 -7.67 -8.54
N LYS A 117 -12.97 -6.38 -8.36
CA LYS A 117 -12.02 -5.64 -9.22
C LYS A 117 -10.57 -6.07 -8.99
N ALA A 118 -10.21 -6.40 -7.75
CA ALA A 118 -8.87 -6.84 -7.40
C ALA A 118 -8.60 -8.26 -7.94
N GLU A 119 -9.57 -9.16 -7.85
CA GLU A 119 -9.49 -10.53 -8.36
C GLU A 119 -9.14 -10.59 -9.85
N GLN A 120 -9.68 -9.66 -10.64
CA GLN A 120 -9.44 -9.59 -12.08
C GLN A 120 -8.00 -9.23 -12.47
N VAL A 121 -7.20 -8.68 -11.54
CA VAL A 121 -5.88 -8.12 -11.88
C VAL A 121 -4.74 -8.61 -10.99
N LEU A 122 -5.02 -9.00 -9.74
CA LEU A 122 -3.98 -9.40 -8.79
C LEU A 122 -3.60 -10.88 -8.95
N PRO A 123 -2.33 -11.21 -9.20
CA PRO A 123 -1.89 -12.60 -9.29
C PRO A 123 -2.04 -13.34 -7.96
N ASN A 124 -1.87 -12.65 -6.81
CA ASN A 124 -1.94 -13.22 -5.46
C ASN A 124 -3.25 -12.89 -4.75
N PHE A 125 -4.35 -12.71 -5.48
CA PHE A 125 -5.64 -12.32 -4.90
C PHE A 125 -6.09 -13.22 -3.76
N GLN A 126 -5.82 -14.52 -3.84
CA GLN A 126 -6.24 -15.48 -2.82
C GLN A 126 -5.64 -15.19 -1.42
N GLU A 127 -4.44 -14.63 -1.34
CA GLU A 127 -3.85 -14.23 -0.05
C GLU A 127 -4.67 -13.11 0.61
N ILE A 128 -5.08 -12.13 -0.18
CA ILE A 128 -5.95 -11.04 0.29
C ILE A 128 -7.31 -11.61 0.73
N ASN A 129 -7.94 -12.39 -0.12
CA ASN A 129 -9.25 -12.97 0.14
C ASN A 129 -9.24 -13.87 1.39
N ASN A 130 -8.19 -14.66 1.58
CA ASN A 130 -8.03 -15.54 2.72
C ASN A 130 -7.67 -14.79 4.02
N SER A 131 -7.20 -13.56 3.93
CA SER A 131 -6.84 -12.74 5.10
C SER A 131 -8.03 -11.99 5.71
N LEU A 132 -9.15 -11.90 5.01
CA LEU A 132 -10.37 -11.22 5.46
C LEU A 132 -11.23 -12.10 6.39
N ASP A 133 -12.14 -11.49 7.15
CA ASP A 133 -13.12 -12.16 8.03
C ASP A 133 -12.52 -13.08 9.10
N LYS A 134 -11.28 -12.82 9.54
CA LYS A 134 -10.60 -13.70 10.51
C LYS A 134 -10.87 -13.34 11.96
N ARG A 135 -11.22 -12.09 12.22
CA ARG A 135 -11.38 -11.60 13.58
C ARG A 135 -12.25 -10.34 13.64
N LYS A 136 -12.58 -9.96 14.88
CA LYS A 136 -13.16 -8.64 15.19
C LYS A 136 -12.25 -7.92 16.17
N LEU A 137 -12.14 -6.60 16.05
CA LEU A 137 -11.42 -5.76 16.99
C LEU A 137 -12.11 -5.80 18.36
N ASN A 138 -11.33 -6.02 19.42
CA ASN A 138 -11.76 -5.79 20.79
C ASN A 138 -11.78 -4.27 21.11
N TYR A 139 -12.18 -3.91 22.34
CA TYR A 139 -12.30 -2.50 22.73
C TYR A 139 -10.97 -1.74 22.63
N GLU A 140 -9.89 -2.30 23.15
CA GLU A 140 -8.56 -1.64 23.13
C GLU A 140 -8.04 -1.46 21.69
N GLU A 141 -8.25 -2.44 20.84
CA GLU A 141 -7.86 -2.39 19.44
C GLU A 141 -8.65 -1.35 18.64
N LYS A 142 -9.95 -1.19 18.93
CA LYS A 142 -10.78 -0.11 18.38
C LYS A 142 -10.28 1.27 18.84
N LEU A 143 -9.89 1.39 20.11
CA LEU A 143 -9.30 2.63 20.64
C LEU A 143 -8.00 2.95 19.92
N LYS A 144 -7.08 1.98 19.79
CA LYS A 144 -5.83 2.15 19.04
C LYS A 144 -6.06 2.54 17.58
N LEU A 145 -7.09 2.02 16.94
CA LEU A 145 -7.45 2.43 15.58
C LEU A 145 -7.90 3.89 15.54
N LYS A 146 -8.73 4.33 16.48
CA LYS A 146 -9.14 5.74 16.60
C LYS A 146 -7.94 6.66 16.84
N GLU A 147 -7.07 6.31 17.78
CA GLU A 147 -5.84 7.05 18.09
C GLU A 147 -4.91 7.13 16.86
N HIS A 148 -4.78 6.03 16.11
CA HIS A 148 -4.01 6.01 14.88
C HIS A 148 -4.57 7.02 13.86
N LEU A 149 -5.89 7.03 13.62
CA LEU A 149 -6.51 7.98 12.68
C LEU A 149 -6.37 9.44 13.13
N VAL A 150 -6.46 9.71 14.44
CA VAL A 150 -6.21 11.05 15.00
C VAL A 150 -4.75 11.45 14.78
N SER A 151 -3.81 10.55 15.05
CA SER A 151 -2.38 10.80 14.81
C SER A 151 -2.09 11.08 13.34
N MET A 152 -2.69 10.29 12.43
CA MET A 152 -2.56 10.50 10.98
C MET A 152 -3.07 11.89 10.57
N LYS A 153 -4.24 12.32 11.08
CA LYS A 153 -4.77 13.67 10.84
C LYS A 153 -3.80 14.75 11.34
N THR A 154 -3.24 14.58 12.54
CA THR A 154 -2.28 15.54 13.11
C THR A 154 -1.01 15.64 12.28
N LEU A 155 -0.48 14.52 11.80
CA LEU A 155 0.78 14.46 11.08
C LEU A 155 0.68 14.85 9.60
N THR A 156 -0.46 14.56 8.95
CA THR A 156 -0.64 14.80 7.51
C THR A 156 -1.52 16.01 7.19
N GLY A 157 -2.23 16.54 8.18
CA GLY A 157 -3.26 17.57 7.98
C GLY A 157 -4.55 17.05 7.33
N LYS A 158 -4.64 15.75 6.99
CA LYS A 158 -5.76 15.13 6.28
C LYS A 158 -6.44 14.04 7.11
N THR A 159 -7.72 13.82 6.85
CA THR A 159 -8.50 12.73 7.41
C THR A 159 -8.62 11.57 6.43
N LEU A 160 -8.93 10.36 6.93
CA LEU A 160 -9.25 9.22 6.08
C LEU A 160 -10.47 9.51 5.18
N GLN A 161 -11.42 10.33 5.66
CA GLN A 161 -12.60 10.75 4.89
C GLN A 161 -12.22 11.52 3.62
N GLU A 162 -11.18 12.37 3.68
CA GLU A 162 -10.71 13.14 2.53
C GLU A 162 -9.97 12.29 1.51
N VAL A 163 -9.11 11.36 1.97
CA VAL A 163 -8.24 10.57 1.08
C VAL A 163 -8.85 9.24 0.63
N ASN A 164 -9.72 8.63 1.44
CA ASN A 164 -10.41 7.37 1.13
C ASN A 164 -11.80 7.29 1.80
N PRO A 165 -12.80 8.04 1.29
CA PRO A 165 -14.13 8.13 1.90
C PRO A 165 -14.80 6.78 2.17
N GLN A 166 -14.70 5.83 1.23
CA GLN A 166 -15.28 4.50 1.36
C GLN A 166 -14.71 3.76 2.59
N MET A 167 -13.38 3.79 2.76
CA MET A 167 -12.79 3.13 3.93
C MET A 167 -13.05 3.89 5.21
N SER A 168 -13.18 5.20 5.17
CA SER A 168 -13.56 6.00 6.35
C SER A 168 -14.93 5.58 6.88
N GLU A 169 -15.91 5.38 6.01
CA GLU A 169 -17.26 4.91 6.42
C GLU A 169 -17.19 3.51 7.05
N ILE A 170 -16.48 2.57 6.43
CA ILE A 170 -16.32 1.20 6.93
C ILE A 170 -15.61 1.20 8.29
N VAL A 171 -14.51 1.93 8.41
CA VAL A 171 -13.71 2.03 9.64
C VAL A 171 -14.53 2.69 10.76
N SER A 172 -15.35 3.70 10.45
CA SER A 172 -16.25 4.31 11.41
C SER A 172 -17.26 3.29 11.97
N ARG A 173 -17.87 2.47 11.13
CA ARG A 173 -18.77 1.38 11.58
C ARG A 173 -18.07 0.37 12.48
N ILE A 174 -16.83 -0.02 12.16
CA ILE A 174 -16.01 -0.94 12.95
C ILE A 174 -15.72 -0.35 14.34
N THR A 175 -15.46 0.96 14.41
CA THR A 175 -15.06 1.64 15.64
C THR A 175 -16.24 2.10 16.50
N MET A 176 -17.44 2.31 15.92
CA MET A 176 -18.65 2.76 16.63
C MET A 176 -19.50 1.62 17.19
N GLY A 177 -19.40 0.41 16.65
CA GLY A 177 -20.16 -0.75 17.14
C GLY A 177 -19.72 -1.17 18.55
N PHE A 178 -20.46 -0.72 19.55
CA PHE A 178 -20.43 -1.19 20.95
C PHE A 178 -21.53 -2.20 21.16
#